data_a68432cc0bfd4ad1170cc94d8d27e9c3
#
_entry.id   a68432cc0bfd4ad1170cc94d8d27e9c3
#
_cell.length_a   1.000
_cell.length_b   1.000
_cell.length_c   1.000
_cell.angle_alpha   90.00
_cell.angle_beta   90.00
_cell.angle_gamma   90.00
#
_symmetry.space_group_name_H-M   'P 1'
#
loop_
_entity.id
_entity.type
_entity.pdbx_description
1 polymer ?
#
loop_
_entity_poly.entity_id
_entity_poly.type
_entity_poly.pdbx_seq_one_letter_code
_entity_poly.pdbx_strand_id
1 'polypeptide(L)'
;MVDPSSIIKTWGEKQKLAPGIFVYKNVLKKDMDIINRLESVLNNSNNPHKWREATVGYGFKKPEYRDCVDFKYRAADLPRDDEPNRELKNIWTECYEALSNAVYDYCLEYNMHELQYWEVMNFVKYGAGQHFGEHTDHGYSYTATTSVVGYLNDDYTGGEIYFRLQDLKYKPEAGDVVIFPSNYIYPHTALPVENGIKYSLVTMLDYTDRGHVVPNPVTKKSSFLK
;
A
#
# COMPACT_ATOMS: atom_id res chain seq x y z
N MET A 1 11.07 -13.29 -16.63
CA MET A 1 11.74 -13.37 -15.31
C MET A 1 12.51 -12.07 -15.13
N VAL A 2 12.62 -11.59 -13.91
CA VAL A 2 13.43 -10.40 -13.59
C VAL A 2 14.92 -10.75 -13.81
N ASP A 3 15.66 -9.84 -14.43
CA ASP A 3 17.11 -10.00 -14.56
C ASP A 3 17.79 -9.63 -13.22
N PRO A 4 18.49 -10.57 -12.56
CA PRO A 4 19.18 -10.29 -11.31
C PRO A 4 20.18 -9.13 -11.38
N SER A 5 20.79 -8.92 -12.55
CA SER A 5 21.76 -7.84 -12.75
C SER A 5 21.15 -6.44 -12.80
N SER A 6 19.82 -6.35 -12.95
CA SER A 6 19.11 -5.06 -13.01
C SER A 6 18.78 -4.50 -11.63
N ILE A 7 18.97 -5.28 -10.55
CA ILE A 7 18.59 -4.87 -9.20
C ILE A 7 19.70 -4.06 -8.55
N ILE A 8 19.36 -2.84 -8.17
CA ILE A 8 20.21 -2.00 -7.33
C ILE A 8 19.69 -2.13 -5.89
N LYS A 9 20.51 -2.65 -4.99
CA LYS A 9 20.14 -2.75 -3.57
C LYS A 9 20.03 -1.33 -2.97
N THR A 10 18.80 -0.90 -2.71
CA THR A 10 18.50 0.43 -2.13
C THR A 10 18.04 0.35 -0.68
N TRP A 11 17.81 -0.85 -0.17
CA TRP A 11 17.39 -1.14 1.21
C TRP A 11 18.56 -1.52 2.11
N GLY A 12 18.35 -1.44 3.43
CA GLY A 12 19.33 -1.86 4.44
C GLY A 12 19.42 -3.37 4.54
N GLU A 13 18.49 -3.99 5.26
CA GLU A 13 18.39 -5.42 5.52
C GLU A 13 17.12 -5.99 4.85
N LYS A 14 17.21 -7.25 4.41
CA LYS A 14 16.04 -8.06 4.00
C LYS A 14 15.87 -9.17 5.04
N GLN A 15 14.68 -9.27 5.61
CA GLN A 15 14.36 -10.29 6.60
C GLN A 15 13.10 -11.05 6.18
N LYS A 16 13.16 -12.38 6.21
CA LYS A 16 11.99 -13.23 6.05
C LYS A 16 11.26 -13.33 7.38
N LEU A 17 10.04 -12.82 7.44
CA LEU A 17 9.20 -12.86 8.64
C LEU A 17 8.42 -14.18 8.74
N ALA A 18 7.93 -14.68 7.62
CA ALA A 18 7.23 -15.96 7.48
C ALA A 18 7.31 -16.43 6.02
N PRO A 19 6.89 -17.66 5.68
CA PRO A 19 6.77 -18.06 4.29
C PRO A 19 5.94 -17.05 3.51
N GLY A 20 6.47 -16.52 2.41
CA GLY A 20 5.80 -15.51 1.58
C GLY A 20 5.89 -14.07 2.09
N ILE A 21 6.29 -13.82 3.34
CA ILE A 21 6.31 -12.48 3.93
C ILE A 21 7.74 -12.03 4.19
N PHE A 22 8.14 -10.93 3.55
CA PHE A 22 9.44 -10.30 3.77
C PHE A 22 9.28 -8.86 4.22
N VAL A 23 10.20 -8.41 5.06
CA VAL A 23 10.43 -6.99 5.31
C VAL A 23 11.75 -6.57 4.69
N TYR A 24 11.72 -5.44 4.02
CA TYR A 24 12.88 -4.71 3.51
C TYR A 24 13.03 -3.44 4.36
N LYS A 25 14.15 -3.35 5.09
CA LYS A 25 14.40 -2.25 6.02
C LYS A 25 14.92 -1.01 5.29
N ASN A 26 14.47 0.17 5.71
CA ASN A 26 14.99 1.45 5.23
C ASN A 26 14.91 1.63 3.70
N VAL A 27 13.79 1.22 3.10
CA VAL A 27 13.47 1.43 1.68
C VAL A 27 12.96 2.86 1.45
N LEU A 28 11.92 3.25 2.22
CA LEU A 28 11.35 4.60 2.19
C LEU A 28 12.12 5.48 3.18
N LYS A 29 13.21 6.05 2.71
CA LYS A 29 14.15 6.76 3.57
C LYS A 29 13.53 8.02 4.18
N LYS A 30 13.92 8.32 5.41
CA LYS A 30 13.41 9.47 6.17
C LYS A 30 13.69 10.83 5.49
N ASP A 31 14.78 10.94 4.75
CA ASP A 31 15.16 12.15 4.02
C ASP A 31 14.29 12.43 2.78
N MET A 32 13.47 11.47 2.33
CA MET A 32 12.42 11.69 1.33
C MET A 32 11.32 12.64 1.84
N ASP A 33 11.20 12.82 3.14
CA ASP A 33 10.25 13.72 3.82
C ASP A 33 8.79 13.62 3.35
N ILE A 34 8.38 12.40 2.98
CA ILE A 34 7.08 12.12 2.32
C ILE A 34 5.91 12.66 3.12
N ILE A 35 5.92 12.48 4.46
CA ILE A 35 4.80 12.88 5.32
C ILE A 35 4.59 14.39 5.27
N ASN A 36 5.63 15.20 5.52
CA ASN A 36 5.48 16.64 5.55
C ASN A 36 5.08 17.19 4.18
N ARG A 37 5.63 16.64 3.12
CA ARG A 37 5.30 17.00 1.73
C ARG A 37 3.82 16.69 1.43
N LEU A 38 3.31 15.50 1.79
CA LEU A 38 1.90 15.14 1.63
C LEU A 38 0.98 16.03 2.47
N GLU A 39 1.31 16.23 3.75
CA GLU A 39 0.51 17.09 4.64
C GLU A 39 0.46 18.54 4.13
N SER A 40 1.57 19.07 3.62
CA SER A 40 1.62 20.40 3.01
C SER A 40 0.66 20.51 1.80
N VAL A 41 0.63 19.48 0.95
CA VAL A 41 -0.25 19.45 -0.22
C VAL A 41 -1.71 19.26 0.21
N LEU A 42 -2.01 18.25 1.02
CA LEU A 42 -3.39 17.82 1.29
C LEU A 42 -4.13 18.69 2.31
N ASN A 43 -3.41 19.43 3.16
CA ASN A 43 -4.01 20.39 4.10
C ASN A 43 -4.16 21.81 3.53
N ASN A 44 -3.60 22.09 2.36
CA ASN A 44 -3.77 23.38 1.72
C ASN A 44 -5.23 23.59 1.29
N SER A 45 -5.91 24.60 1.86
CA SER A 45 -7.32 24.88 1.61
C SER A 45 -7.68 25.05 0.12
N ASN A 46 -6.76 25.60 -0.65
CA ASN A 46 -6.95 25.89 -2.08
C ASN A 46 -6.68 24.69 -2.99
N ASN A 47 -6.23 23.55 -2.43
CA ASN A 47 -5.93 22.36 -3.18
C ASN A 47 -7.18 21.47 -3.33
N PRO A 48 -7.48 20.92 -4.53
CA PRO A 48 -8.57 19.98 -4.73
C PRO A 48 -8.31 18.62 -4.08
N HIS A 49 -7.04 18.26 -3.86
CA HIS A 49 -6.67 17.00 -3.23
C HIS A 49 -6.74 17.10 -1.71
N LYS A 50 -7.36 16.10 -1.08
CA LYS A 50 -7.59 16.05 0.38
C LYS A 50 -7.52 14.63 0.89
N TRP A 51 -7.14 14.48 2.14
CA TRP A 51 -7.43 13.27 2.89
C TRP A 51 -8.94 12.99 2.86
N ARG A 52 -9.32 11.74 2.66
CA ARG A 52 -10.73 11.30 2.62
C ARG A 52 -10.92 10.12 3.54
N GLU A 53 -12.11 10.02 4.14
CA GLU A 53 -12.49 8.81 4.86
C GLU A 53 -12.34 7.59 3.95
N ALA A 54 -11.63 6.57 4.43
CA ALA A 54 -11.37 5.37 3.66
C ALA A 54 -12.64 4.56 3.44
N THR A 55 -12.69 3.87 2.32
CA THR A 55 -13.83 3.03 1.95
C THR A 55 -13.38 1.59 1.73
N VAL A 56 -14.33 0.65 1.74
CA VAL A 56 -14.11 -0.77 1.46
C VAL A 56 -14.95 -1.20 0.26
N GLY A 57 -14.47 -2.22 -0.47
CA GLY A 57 -15.14 -2.75 -1.64
C GLY A 57 -15.45 -1.65 -2.67
N TYR A 58 -16.72 -1.53 -3.04
CA TYR A 58 -17.20 -0.56 -4.05
C TYR A 58 -17.51 0.83 -3.49
N GLY A 59 -16.74 1.32 -2.52
CA GLY A 59 -16.90 2.65 -1.96
C GLY A 59 -17.79 2.72 -0.72
N PHE A 60 -18.02 1.60 -0.05
CA PHE A 60 -18.80 1.56 1.19
C PHE A 60 -17.97 2.09 2.37
N LYS A 61 -18.54 3.00 3.16
CA LYS A 61 -18.00 3.42 4.43
C LYS A 61 -18.41 2.42 5.50
N LYS A 62 -17.44 1.83 6.20
CA LYS A 62 -17.62 0.88 7.30
C LYS A 62 -16.58 1.16 8.39
N PRO A 63 -16.73 2.23 9.19
CA PRO A 63 -15.73 2.62 10.19
C PRO A 63 -15.50 1.53 11.25
N GLU A 64 -16.50 0.71 11.56
CA GLU A 64 -16.36 -0.44 12.45
C GLU A 64 -15.39 -1.52 11.91
N TYR A 65 -15.06 -1.46 10.62
CA TYR A 65 -14.17 -2.40 9.93
C TYR A 65 -12.91 -1.73 9.39
N ARG A 66 -13.03 -0.53 8.81
CA ARG A 66 -11.94 0.29 8.31
C ARG A 66 -12.15 1.74 8.72
N ASP A 67 -11.48 2.13 9.79
CA ASP A 67 -11.45 3.50 10.28
C ASP A 67 -10.07 4.11 10.03
N CYS A 68 -9.97 4.96 9.03
CA CYS A 68 -8.78 5.73 8.70
C CYS A 68 -9.13 6.76 7.62
N VAL A 69 -8.20 7.64 7.31
CA VAL A 69 -8.26 8.47 6.11
C VAL A 69 -7.21 8.03 5.10
N ASP A 70 -7.52 8.16 3.82
CA ASP A 70 -6.60 7.83 2.76
C ASP A 70 -6.55 8.87 1.63
N PHE A 71 -5.49 8.81 0.84
CA PHE A 71 -5.33 9.55 -0.39
C PHE A 71 -4.70 8.64 -1.45
N LYS A 72 -5.43 8.40 -2.54
CA LYS A 72 -5.07 7.43 -3.58
C LYS A 72 -4.84 8.14 -4.91
N TYR A 73 -3.73 7.86 -5.55
CA TYR A 73 -3.46 8.36 -6.90
C TYR A 73 -2.36 7.58 -7.63
N ARG A 74 -2.33 7.73 -8.95
CA ARG A 74 -1.19 7.45 -9.81
C ARG A 74 -0.68 8.75 -10.40
N ALA A 75 0.60 8.86 -10.64
CA ALA A 75 1.17 10.06 -11.28
C ALA A 75 0.50 10.35 -12.64
N ALA A 76 0.16 9.30 -13.40
CA ALA A 76 -0.53 9.40 -14.69
C ALA A 76 -1.96 9.95 -14.60
N ASP A 77 -2.61 9.84 -13.45
CA ASP A 77 -3.99 10.31 -13.25
C ASP A 77 -4.05 11.82 -12.93
N LEU A 78 -2.91 12.46 -12.67
CA LEU A 78 -2.83 13.89 -12.38
C LEU A 78 -2.79 14.69 -13.68
N PRO A 79 -3.84 15.48 -13.99
CA PRO A 79 -4.08 16.00 -15.35
C PRO A 79 -3.13 17.11 -15.78
N ARG A 80 -2.46 17.78 -14.84
CA ARG A 80 -1.61 18.94 -15.08
C ARG A 80 -0.26 18.80 -14.41
N ASP A 81 0.72 19.55 -14.90
CA ASP A 81 2.06 19.64 -14.35
C ASP A 81 2.30 20.97 -13.62
N ASP A 82 1.28 21.45 -12.95
CA ASP A 82 1.29 22.62 -12.06
C ASP A 82 1.24 22.17 -10.60
N GLU A 83 1.59 23.05 -9.69
CA GLU A 83 1.37 22.79 -8.27
C GLU A 83 -0.14 22.74 -7.95
N PRO A 84 -0.62 21.79 -7.16
CA PRO A 84 0.13 20.81 -6.35
C PRO A 84 0.46 19.48 -7.05
N ASN A 85 0.05 19.30 -8.29
CA ASN A 85 0.17 18.02 -9.00
C ASN A 85 1.63 17.63 -9.23
N ARG A 86 2.51 18.61 -9.49
CA ARG A 86 3.95 18.36 -9.67
C ARG A 86 4.57 17.74 -8.43
N GLU A 87 4.25 18.26 -7.24
CA GLU A 87 4.76 17.69 -6.00
C GLU A 87 4.24 16.28 -5.75
N LEU A 88 2.95 16.03 -6.02
CA LEU A 88 2.40 14.68 -5.92
C LEU A 88 3.06 13.71 -6.91
N LYS A 89 3.34 14.16 -8.15
CA LYS A 89 4.08 13.35 -9.14
C LYS A 89 5.49 13.02 -8.65
N ASN A 90 6.19 13.98 -8.07
CA ASN A 90 7.53 13.78 -7.50
C ASN A 90 7.49 12.73 -6.38
N ILE A 91 6.58 12.88 -5.40
CA ILE A 91 6.40 11.92 -4.32
C ILE A 91 6.11 10.52 -4.87
N TRP A 92 5.21 10.41 -5.85
CA TRP A 92 4.87 9.13 -6.47
C TRP A 92 6.08 8.48 -7.14
N THR A 93 6.84 9.25 -7.91
CA THR A 93 8.01 8.76 -8.65
C THR A 93 9.11 8.29 -7.69
N GLU A 94 9.42 9.08 -6.68
CA GLU A 94 10.41 8.72 -5.65
C GLU A 94 10.01 7.45 -4.89
N CYS A 95 8.74 7.32 -4.50
CA CYS A 95 8.23 6.10 -3.86
C CYS A 95 8.31 4.91 -4.82
N TYR A 96 7.91 5.07 -6.08
CA TYR A 96 7.99 4.01 -7.09
C TYR A 96 9.41 3.51 -7.28
N GLU A 97 10.37 4.40 -7.46
CA GLU A 97 11.79 4.06 -7.61
C GLU A 97 12.35 3.33 -6.39
N ALA A 98 12.00 3.80 -5.17
CA ALA A 98 12.42 3.16 -3.94
C ALA A 98 11.85 1.75 -3.79
N LEU A 99 10.55 1.55 -4.09
CA LEU A 99 9.86 0.28 -3.93
C LEU A 99 10.24 -0.74 -5.02
N SER A 100 10.48 -0.29 -6.25
CA SER A 100 10.68 -1.17 -7.42
C SER A 100 11.82 -2.18 -7.21
N ASN A 101 12.93 -1.75 -6.65
CA ASN A 101 14.06 -2.63 -6.41
C ASN A 101 13.73 -3.74 -5.38
N ALA A 102 13.01 -3.41 -4.30
CA ALA A 102 12.58 -4.38 -3.30
C ALA A 102 11.57 -5.39 -3.89
N VAL A 103 10.64 -4.90 -4.74
CA VAL A 103 9.68 -5.75 -5.45
C VAL A 103 10.38 -6.69 -6.42
N TYR A 104 11.37 -6.22 -7.18
CA TYR A 104 12.14 -7.07 -8.09
C TYR A 104 12.93 -8.15 -7.34
N ASP A 105 13.57 -7.81 -6.21
CA ASP A 105 14.25 -8.78 -5.36
C ASP A 105 13.26 -9.83 -4.80
N TYR A 106 12.06 -9.40 -4.40
CA TYR A 106 11.00 -10.30 -3.98
C TYR A 106 10.56 -11.25 -5.12
N CYS A 107 10.42 -10.76 -6.34
CA CYS A 107 10.11 -11.58 -7.50
C CYS A 107 11.20 -12.63 -7.77
N LEU A 108 12.48 -12.28 -7.61
CA LEU A 108 13.58 -13.23 -7.76
C LEU A 108 13.54 -14.32 -6.68
N GLU A 109 13.25 -13.98 -5.44
CA GLU A 109 13.16 -14.95 -4.33
C GLU A 109 12.21 -16.10 -4.65
N TYR A 110 11.12 -15.81 -5.39
CA TYR A 110 10.09 -16.78 -5.74
C TYR A 110 10.10 -17.19 -7.21
N ASN A 111 11.15 -16.83 -7.95
CA ASN A 111 11.24 -17.10 -9.39
C ASN A 111 9.99 -16.65 -10.17
N MET A 112 9.45 -15.49 -9.80
CA MET A 112 8.29 -14.88 -10.42
C MET A 112 8.67 -14.11 -11.67
N HIS A 113 7.72 -13.93 -12.59
CA HIS A 113 7.84 -12.89 -13.61
C HIS A 113 7.72 -11.51 -12.98
N GLU A 114 8.22 -10.50 -13.68
CA GLU A 114 8.09 -9.11 -13.31
C GLU A 114 6.61 -8.72 -13.19
N LEU A 115 6.27 -8.02 -12.09
CA LEU A 115 4.95 -7.47 -11.84
C LEU A 115 4.87 -6.09 -12.51
N GLN A 116 4.27 -6.04 -13.70
CA GLN A 116 4.26 -4.85 -14.55
C GLN A 116 3.13 -3.89 -14.23
N TYR A 117 2.05 -4.37 -13.64
CA TYR A 117 0.94 -3.54 -13.23
C TYR A 117 1.09 -3.12 -11.78
N TRP A 118 1.17 -1.83 -11.56
CA TRP A 118 1.14 -1.19 -10.25
C TRP A 118 -0.18 -0.44 -10.10
N GLU A 119 -0.90 -0.74 -9.05
CA GLU A 119 -2.11 -0.01 -8.75
C GLU A 119 -1.81 1.40 -8.24
N VAL A 120 -2.86 2.13 -7.88
CA VAL A 120 -2.69 3.41 -7.21
C VAL A 120 -1.80 3.26 -5.98
N MET A 121 -0.96 4.24 -5.72
CA MET A 121 -0.37 4.39 -4.39
C MET A 121 -1.42 4.96 -3.46
N ASN A 122 -1.70 4.24 -2.40
CA ASN A 122 -2.66 4.59 -1.37
C ASN A 122 -1.91 5.01 -0.10
N PHE A 123 -1.80 6.29 0.14
CA PHE A 123 -1.29 6.84 1.39
C PHE A 123 -2.40 6.79 2.42
N VAL A 124 -2.11 6.19 3.58
CA VAL A 124 -3.09 5.95 4.63
C VAL A 124 -2.60 6.54 5.94
N LYS A 125 -3.50 7.23 6.63
CA LYS A 125 -3.24 7.87 7.92
C LYS A 125 -4.21 7.32 8.95
N TYR A 126 -3.66 6.80 10.05
CA TYR A 126 -4.40 6.26 11.18
C TYR A 126 -4.11 7.09 12.42
N GLY A 127 -5.13 7.66 13.04
CA GLY A 127 -5.08 8.25 14.39
C GLY A 127 -5.31 7.22 15.48
N ALA A 128 -5.30 7.68 16.75
CA ALA A 128 -5.57 6.81 17.91
C ALA A 128 -6.95 6.14 17.81
N GLY A 129 -6.99 4.83 18.05
CA GLY A 129 -8.16 3.96 17.92
C GLY A 129 -8.42 3.47 16.50
N GLN A 130 -7.86 4.10 15.48
CA GLN A 130 -8.12 3.77 14.09
C GLN A 130 -7.38 2.49 13.65
N HIS A 131 -8.02 1.76 12.74
CA HIS A 131 -7.61 0.41 12.36
C HIS A 131 -8.15 0.00 10.98
N PHE A 132 -7.73 -1.17 10.50
CA PHE A 132 -8.36 -1.88 9.38
C PHE A 132 -8.50 -3.36 9.75
N GLY A 133 -9.73 -3.86 9.82
CA GLY A 133 -10.07 -5.24 10.15
C GLY A 133 -9.47 -6.27 9.21
N GLU A 134 -9.55 -7.54 9.59
CA GLU A 134 -8.96 -8.63 8.81
C GLU A 134 -9.52 -8.66 7.38
N HIS A 135 -8.62 -8.65 6.41
CA HIS A 135 -8.96 -8.73 4.98
C HIS A 135 -7.84 -9.39 4.18
N THR A 136 -8.16 -9.71 2.94
CA THR A 136 -7.19 -10.04 1.89
C THR A 136 -7.27 -8.99 0.79
N ASP A 137 -6.16 -8.71 0.16
CA ASP A 137 -6.11 -7.71 -0.89
C ASP A 137 -6.59 -8.25 -2.25
N HIS A 138 -6.52 -9.57 -2.44
CA HIS A 138 -7.07 -10.24 -3.60
C HIS A 138 -8.49 -10.74 -3.30
N GLY A 139 -9.46 -10.36 -4.13
CA GLY A 139 -10.84 -10.77 -3.95
C GLY A 139 -11.69 -10.58 -5.21
N TYR A 140 -12.99 -10.73 -5.05
CA TYR A 140 -13.95 -10.64 -6.16
C TYR A 140 -13.95 -9.28 -6.86
N SER A 141 -13.80 -8.21 -6.10
CA SER A 141 -13.85 -6.84 -6.61
C SER A 141 -12.49 -6.34 -7.09
N TYR A 142 -11.43 -7.08 -6.80
CA TYR A 142 -10.08 -6.65 -7.04
C TYR A 142 -9.13 -7.85 -7.13
N THR A 143 -8.33 -7.89 -8.18
CA THR A 143 -7.28 -8.92 -8.33
C THR A 143 -5.92 -8.30 -8.02
N ALA A 144 -5.13 -9.01 -7.24
CA ALA A 144 -3.75 -8.64 -6.96
C ALA A 144 -2.90 -9.89 -6.75
N THR A 145 -1.69 -9.90 -7.24
CA THR A 145 -0.73 -10.98 -7.03
C THR A 145 0.08 -10.75 -5.76
N THR A 146 0.55 -9.52 -5.56
CA THR A 146 1.46 -9.14 -4.48
C THR A 146 1.04 -7.82 -3.87
N SER A 147 1.07 -7.74 -2.54
CA SER A 147 0.82 -6.55 -1.76
C SER A 147 2.12 -5.99 -1.21
N VAL A 148 2.22 -4.68 -1.21
CA VAL A 148 3.35 -3.90 -0.70
C VAL A 148 2.83 -2.86 0.28
N VAL A 149 3.33 -2.91 1.52
CA VAL A 149 2.98 -1.96 2.57
C VAL A 149 4.24 -1.28 3.07
N GLY A 150 4.41 -0.01 2.76
CA GLY A 150 5.49 0.83 3.25
C GLY A 150 5.06 1.62 4.49
N TYR A 151 5.97 1.80 5.43
CA TYR A 151 5.74 2.51 6.68
C TYR A 151 6.59 3.79 6.70
N LEU A 152 5.93 4.94 6.84
CA LEU A 152 6.57 6.23 6.68
C LEU A 152 7.09 6.81 8.00
N ASN A 153 6.59 6.30 9.14
CA ASN A 153 7.00 6.69 10.48
C ASN A 153 6.87 5.53 11.47
N ASP A 154 7.40 5.71 12.66
CA ASP A 154 7.37 4.74 13.77
C ASP A 154 7.12 5.40 15.15
N ASP A 155 6.86 6.69 15.17
CA ASP A 155 6.59 7.50 16.38
C ASP A 155 5.13 7.37 16.87
N TYR A 156 4.61 6.13 16.83
CA TYR A 156 3.30 5.75 17.34
C TYR A 156 3.37 4.41 18.09
N THR A 157 2.37 4.11 18.93
CA THR A 157 2.23 2.79 19.58
C THR A 157 1.00 2.04 19.06
N GLY A 158 1.00 0.71 19.19
CA GLY A 158 0.04 -0.15 18.49
C GLY A 158 0.27 -0.16 16.98
N GLY A 159 -0.76 -0.35 16.19
CA GLY A 159 -0.75 -0.22 14.73
C GLY A 159 0.11 -1.25 13.99
N GLU A 160 0.42 -2.39 14.61
CA GLU A 160 1.14 -3.49 13.98
C GLU A 160 0.35 -4.07 12.80
N ILE A 161 1.04 -4.70 11.86
CA ILE A 161 0.41 -5.59 10.89
C ILE A 161 0.38 -7.01 11.48
N TYR A 162 -0.80 -7.63 11.44
CA TYR A 162 -1.01 -8.98 11.97
C TYR A 162 -1.52 -9.92 10.89
N PHE A 163 -0.79 -11.00 10.65
CA PHE A 163 -1.15 -12.08 9.74
C PHE A 163 -1.62 -13.29 10.57
N ARG A 164 -2.92 -13.47 10.66
CA ARG A 164 -3.53 -14.48 11.54
C ARG A 164 -3.10 -15.91 11.22
N LEU A 165 -3.07 -16.28 9.93
CA LEU A 165 -2.74 -17.67 9.55
C LEU A 165 -1.25 -17.99 9.71
N GLN A 166 -0.38 -16.99 9.74
CA GLN A 166 1.05 -17.15 9.99
C GLN A 166 1.42 -16.94 11.46
N ASP A 167 0.44 -16.60 12.31
CA ASP A 167 0.64 -16.19 13.71
C ASP A 167 1.76 -15.14 13.86
N LEU A 168 1.76 -14.18 12.93
CA LEU A 168 2.79 -13.17 12.81
C LEU A 168 2.24 -11.79 13.11
N LYS A 169 2.73 -11.17 14.18
CA LYS A 169 2.54 -9.75 14.47
C LYS A 169 3.86 -9.02 14.25
N TYR A 170 3.86 -8.02 13.40
CA TYR A 170 5.05 -7.24 13.09
C TYR A 170 4.82 -5.75 13.39
N LYS A 171 5.70 -5.18 14.25
CA LYS A 171 5.77 -3.72 14.49
C LYS A 171 6.81 -3.15 13.54
N PRO A 172 6.39 -2.37 12.53
CA PRO A 172 7.33 -1.79 11.57
C PRO A 172 8.06 -0.59 12.15
N GLU A 173 9.25 -0.34 11.60
CA GLU A 173 10.02 0.88 11.79
C GLU A 173 9.84 1.81 10.59
N ALA A 174 10.18 3.09 10.76
CA ALA A 174 10.13 4.06 9.67
C ALA A 174 11.03 3.63 8.50
N GLY A 175 10.47 3.64 7.30
CA GLY A 175 11.15 3.20 6.08
C GLY A 175 11.03 1.72 5.74
N ASP A 176 10.45 0.90 6.62
CA ASP A 176 10.20 -0.52 6.36
C ASP A 176 9.17 -0.70 5.25
N VAL A 177 9.41 -1.73 4.43
CA VAL A 177 8.45 -2.19 3.43
C VAL A 177 8.20 -3.68 3.61
N VAL A 178 6.95 -4.04 3.87
CA VAL A 178 6.51 -5.43 3.96
C VAL A 178 5.91 -5.85 2.63
N ILE A 179 6.40 -6.96 2.06
CA ILE A 179 5.92 -7.51 0.79
C ILE A 179 5.43 -8.93 1.02
N PHE A 180 4.22 -9.25 0.52
CA PHE A 180 3.57 -10.54 0.72
C PHE A 180 2.57 -10.85 -0.41
N PRO A 181 2.18 -12.14 -0.60
CA PRO A 181 1.13 -12.50 -1.56
C PRO A 181 -0.24 -11.97 -1.12
N SER A 182 -1.01 -11.45 -2.07
CA SER A 182 -2.29 -10.79 -1.79
C SER A 182 -3.46 -11.73 -1.50
N ASN A 183 -3.29 -13.05 -1.71
CA ASN A 183 -4.37 -14.02 -1.74
C ASN A 183 -4.90 -14.42 -0.34
N TYR A 184 -5.91 -15.30 -0.32
CA TYR A 184 -6.65 -15.72 0.87
C TYR A 184 -5.82 -16.47 1.93
N ILE A 185 -4.58 -16.87 1.63
CA ILE A 185 -3.65 -17.48 2.61
C ILE A 185 -2.98 -16.39 3.48
N TYR A 186 -3.06 -15.13 3.06
CA TYR A 186 -2.44 -14.00 3.77
C TYR A 186 -3.48 -12.97 4.24
N PRO A 187 -4.54 -13.41 4.99
CA PRO A 187 -5.42 -12.45 5.65
C PRO A 187 -4.63 -11.67 6.67
N HIS A 188 -4.82 -10.37 6.67
CA HIS A 188 -4.08 -9.49 7.56
C HIS A 188 -4.94 -8.35 8.11
N THR A 189 -4.48 -7.79 9.21
CA THR A 189 -5.14 -6.72 9.96
C THR A 189 -4.14 -5.60 10.21
N ALA A 190 -4.52 -4.36 10.00
CA ALA A 190 -3.84 -3.23 10.62
C ALA A 190 -4.44 -3.03 12.01
N LEU A 191 -3.71 -3.46 13.05
CA LEU A 191 -4.19 -3.35 14.43
C LEU A 191 -4.39 -1.88 14.84
N PRO A 192 -5.24 -1.61 15.84
CA PRO A 192 -5.50 -0.24 16.28
C PRO A 192 -4.21 0.49 16.67
N VAL A 193 -4.10 1.73 16.25
CA VAL A 193 -3.10 2.66 16.78
C VAL A 193 -3.52 3.05 18.18
N GLU A 194 -2.64 2.90 19.17
CA GLU A 194 -2.95 3.26 20.55
C GLU A 194 -2.67 4.75 20.82
N ASN A 195 -1.49 5.23 20.39
CA ASN A 195 -1.09 6.64 20.51
C ASN A 195 -0.31 7.09 19.29
N GLY A 196 -0.37 8.38 18.99
CA GLY A 196 0.32 8.97 17.84
C GLY A 196 -0.49 8.85 16.56
N ILE A 197 0.18 9.07 15.45
CA ILE A 197 -0.40 8.97 14.11
C ILE A 197 0.50 8.07 13.27
N LYS A 198 -0.07 7.02 12.70
CA LYS A 198 0.63 6.12 11.78
C LYS A 198 0.38 6.55 10.34
N TYR A 199 1.45 6.65 9.56
CA TYR A 199 1.40 6.84 8.12
C TYR A 199 1.96 5.62 7.40
N SER A 200 1.22 5.15 6.41
CA SER A 200 1.64 4.04 5.56
C SER A 200 1.33 4.31 4.09
N LEU A 201 2.06 3.64 3.21
CA LEU A 201 1.86 3.61 1.77
C LEU A 201 1.51 2.18 1.38
N VAL A 202 0.38 1.98 0.72
CA VAL A 202 -0.06 0.66 0.23
C VAL A 202 -0.17 0.71 -1.28
N THR A 203 0.37 -0.28 -1.96
CA THR A 203 0.12 -0.54 -3.38
C THR A 203 0.06 -2.03 -3.63
N MET A 204 -0.73 -2.42 -4.61
CA MET A 204 -0.88 -3.81 -5.02
C MET A 204 -0.38 -3.96 -6.45
N LEU A 205 0.20 -5.12 -6.73
CA LEU A 205 0.84 -5.40 -8.01
C LEU A 205 0.26 -6.65 -8.65
N ASP A 206 0.26 -6.66 -9.98
CA ASP A 206 -0.11 -7.82 -10.77
C ASP A 206 0.79 -7.94 -12.03
N TYR A 207 0.70 -9.06 -12.73
CA TYR A 207 1.43 -9.25 -13.99
C TYR A 207 0.94 -8.35 -15.11
N THR A 208 -0.37 -8.08 -15.14
CA THR A 208 -1.00 -7.26 -16.18
C THR A 208 -2.19 -6.48 -15.59
N ASP A 209 -2.66 -5.48 -16.33
CA ASP A 209 -3.87 -4.71 -16.01
C ASP A 209 -5.20 -5.44 -16.32
N ARG A 210 -5.14 -6.60 -16.97
CA ARG A 210 -6.32 -7.30 -17.52
C ARG A 210 -7.34 -7.70 -16.46
N GLY A 211 -6.88 -8.07 -15.26
CA GLY A 211 -7.73 -8.44 -14.13
C GLY A 211 -8.42 -7.25 -13.45
N HIS A 212 -8.01 -6.03 -13.77
CA HIS A 212 -8.45 -4.81 -13.07
C HIS A 212 -9.59 -4.07 -13.79
N VAL A 213 -9.97 -4.54 -14.97
CA VAL A 213 -11.14 -4.03 -15.71
C VAL A 213 -12.37 -4.86 -15.35
N VAL A 214 -12.73 -4.90 -14.07
CA VAL A 214 -13.96 -5.57 -13.64
C VAL A 214 -15.12 -4.60 -13.73
N PRO A 215 -16.16 -4.90 -14.53
CA PRO A 215 -17.38 -4.12 -14.52
C PRO A 215 -17.95 -4.08 -13.11
N ASN A 216 -18.27 -2.88 -12.61
CA ASN A 216 -18.90 -2.72 -11.29
C ASN A 216 -20.12 -3.66 -11.17
N PRO A 217 -20.10 -4.68 -10.30
CA PRO A 217 -21.18 -5.66 -10.21
C PRO A 217 -22.49 -5.06 -9.71
N VAL A 218 -22.47 -3.87 -9.13
CA VAL A 218 -23.69 -3.12 -8.76
C VAL A 218 -24.49 -2.71 -10.00
N THR A 219 -23.86 -2.59 -11.16
CA THR A 219 -24.53 -2.23 -12.41
C THR A 219 -24.99 -3.43 -13.24
N LYS A 220 -24.54 -4.64 -12.92
CA LYS A 220 -25.09 -5.88 -13.48
C LYS A 220 -25.83 -6.60 -12.36
N LYS A 221 -27.16 -6.75 -12.49
CA LYS A 221 -27.91 -7.71 -11.69
C LYS A 221 -27.20 -9.05 -11.84
N SER A 222 -26.45 -9.43 -10.83
CA SER A 222 -25.63 -10.63 -10.88
C SER A 222 -26.58 -11.82 -10.99
N SER A 223 -26.50 -12.55 -12.08
CA SER A 223 -27.20 -13.82 -12.28
C SER A 223 -26.72 -14.92 -11.33
N PHE A 224 -25.75 -14.62 -10.46
CA PHE A 224 -25.17 -15.52 -9.46
C PHE A 224 -25.85 -15.47 -8.09
N LEU A 225 -26.83 -14.59 -7.88
CA LEU A 225 -27.69 -14.56 -6.69
C LEU A 225 -29.09 -15.09 -7.06
N LYS A 226 -29.15 -16.32 -7.50
CA LYS A 226 -30.37 -17.13 -7.51
C LYS A 226 -30.23 -18.27 -6.53
#